data_1653e4252c2d3fc1eeb8b5d22eaa5042
#
_entry.id   1653e4252c2d3fc1eeb8b5d22eaa5042
#
_cell.length_a   1.000
_cell.length_b   1.000
_cell.length_c   1.000
_cell.angle_alpha   90.00
_cell.angle_beta   90.00
_cell.angle_gamma   90.00
#
_symmetry.space_group_name_H-M   'P 1'
#
loop_
_entity.id
_entity.type
_entity.pdbx_description
1 polymer ?
#
loop_
_entity_poly.entity_id
_entity_poly.type
_entity_poly.pdbx_seq_one_letter_code
_entity_poly.pdbx_strand_id
1 'polypeptide(L)'
;MPIIYKSFELSKTGLPVPIFKSGKPMHSKYNPEKESESFVQNIEKADFFVVLGIGSGFHIQKIAENFPNSKIIGIEGFDEDIEFLKSNSKICANLENKENVVICSEKKLTENLCKHWIPAIYPSFSIIEYRIWCAENLNLAESIKKSIKETVEKISADYSVQVHFGKIWMHNILNNLKHNAKYSISFSDIKINKNKKAIVVAAGPSLESKIQYLKEKRNE
;
A
#
# COMPACT_ATOMS: atom_id res chain seq x y z
N MET A 1 -11.75 21.14 -8.00
CA MET A 1 -10.79 22.25 -7.70
C MET A 1 -9.74 21.73 -6.75
N PRO A 2 -8.45 22.11 -6.89
CA PRO A 2 -7.42 21.66 -5.96
C PRO A 2 -7.65 22.18 -4.55
N ILE A 3 -7.29 21.35 -3.54
CA ILE A 3 -7.52 21.64 -2.12
C ILE A 3 -6.31 22.32 -1.50
N ILE A 4 -5.12 21.83 -1.82
CA ILE A 4 -3.83 22.31 -1.26
C ILE A 4 -3.27 23.46 -2.10
N TYR A 5 -3.36 23.36 -3.40
CA TYR A 5 -2.71 24.29 -4.33
C TYR A 5 -3.64 25.40 -4.82
N LYS A 6 -3.06 26.55 -5.18
CA LYS A 6 -3.75 27.70 -5.72
C LYS A 6 -3.55 27.83 -7.24
N SER A 7 -2.31 27.66 -7.71
CA SER A 7 -1.90 27.92 -9.10
C SER A 7 -0.57 27.24 -9.41
N PHE A 8 -0.14 27.38 -10.66
CA PHE A 8 1.24 27.10 -11.08
C PHE A 8 1.91 28.40 -11.53
N GLU A 9 3.21 28.51 -11.27
CA GLU A 9 4.09 29.53 -11.83
C GLU A 9 5.26 28.85 -12.56
N LEU A 10 5.87 29.55 -13.48
CA LEU A 10 7.08 29.06 -14.13
C LEU A 10 8.31 29.51 -13.33
N SER A 11 9.23 28.57 -13.12
CA SER A 11 10.56 28.87 -12.59
C SER A 11 11.38 29.70 -13.59
N LYS A 12 12.55 30.21 -13.19
CA LYS A 12 13.47 30.87 -14.11
C LYS A 12 13.97 29.98 -15.24
N THR A 13 13.93 28.64 -15.04
CA THR A 13 14.26 27.65 -16.06
C THR A 13 13.06 27.24 -16.91
N GLY A 14 11.90 27.89 -16.76
CA GLY A 14 10.68 27.61 -17.53
C GLY A 14 9.92 26.37 -17.08
N LEU A 15 10.25 25.79 -15.90
CA LEU A 15 9.62 24.59 -15.38
C LEU A 15 8.44 24.92 -14.45
N PRO A 16 7.35 24.11 -14.45
CA PRO A 16 6.16 24.38 -13.65
C PRO A 16 6.41 24.16 -12.15
N VAL A 17 6.04 25.12 -11.33
CA VAL A 17 6.14 25.10 -9.88
C VAL A 17 4.76 25.31 -9.28
N PRO A 18 4.20 24.33 -8.54
CA PRO A 18 2.92 24.50 -7.86
C PRO A 18 3.06 25.48 -6.69
N ILE A 19 2.06 26.34 -6.57
CA ILE A 19 1.96 27.34 -5.51
C ILE A 19 0.85 26.93 -4.55
N PHE A 20 1.19 26.81 -3.27
CA PHE A 20 0.21 26.52 -2.22
C PHE A 20 -0.81 27.66 -2.06
N LYS A 21 -1.94 27.40 -1.43
CA LYS A 21 -2.93 28.43 -1.08
C LYS A 21 -2.35 29.54 -0.19
N SER A 22 -1.31 29.24 0.58
CA SER A 22 -0.53 30.22 1.35
C SER A 22 0.28 31.19 0.51
N GLY A 23 0.44 30.90 -0.79
CA GLY A 23 1.29 31.67 -1.71
C GLY A 23 2.74 31.19 -1.75
N LYS A 24 3.14 30.21 -0.94
CA LYS A 24 4.49 29.65 -0.99
C LYS A 24 4.65 28.68 -2.17
N PRO A 25 5.80 28.68 -2.85
CA PRO A 25 6.10 27.70 -3.89
C PRO A 25 6.50 26.37 -3.26
N MET A 26 6.08 25.27 -3.88
CA MET A 26 6.47 23.93 -3.44
C MET A 26 7.92 23.59 -3.83
N HIS A 27 8.37 24.07 -4.97
CA HIS A 27 9.73 23.86 -5.48
C HIS A 27 10.46 25.19 -5.68
N SER A 28 11.76 25.11 -5.91
CA SER A 28 12.59 26.29 -6.22
C SER A 28 12.05 27.07 -7.43
N LYS A 29 11.81 28.37 -7.26
CA LYS A 29 11.48 29.27 -8.37
C LYS A 29 12.65 29.55 -9.33
N TYR A 30 13.87 29.10 -8.97
CA TYR A 30 15.05 29.25 -9.82
C TYR A 30 15.27 28.03 -10.71
N ASN A 31 15.56 26.88 -10.10
CA ASN A 31 15.82 25.63 -10.80
C ASN A 31 15.32 24.44 -9.97
N PRO A 32 14.09 23.94 -10.21
CA PRO A 32 13.52 22.81 -9.52
C PRO A 32 14.27 21.48 -9.76
N GLU A 33 14.87 21.29 -10.93
CA GLU A 33 15.65 20.08 -11.24
C GLU A 33 16.90 19.99 -10.38
N LYS A 34 17.68 21.09 -10.31
CA LYS A 34 18.88 21.14 -9.47
C LYS A 34 18.56 20.97 -7.98
N GLU A 35 17.44 21.54 -7.52
CA GLU A 35 16.92 21.30 -6.16
C GLU A 35 16.67 19.82 -5.93
N SER A 36 16.01 19.15 -6.87
CA SER A 36 15.68 17.72 -6.78
C SER A 36 16.92 16.82 -6.86
N GLU A 37 17.93 17.18 -7.64
CA GLU A 37 19.22 16.50 -7.68
C GLU A 37 19.93 16.59 -6.32
N SER A 38 19.99 17.78 -5.74
CA SER A 38 20.60 17.99 -4.41
C SER A 38 19.80 17.26 -3.30
N PHE A 39 18.48 17.21 -3.44
CA PHE A 39 17.61 16.49 -2.51
C PHE A 39 17.90 14.99 -2.48
N VAL A 40 18.02 14.37 -3.65
CA VAL A 40 18.23 12.93 -3.77
C VAL A 40 19.62 12.48 -3.30
N GLN A 41 20.63 13.33 -3.40
CA GLN A 41 21.99 13.04 -2.90
C GLN A 41 22.03 12.73 -1.40
N ASN A 42 21.06 13.19 -0.63
CA ASN A 42 20.97 12.98 0.82
C ASN A 42 20.02 11.83 1.20
N ILE A 43 19.50 11.08 0.22
CA ILE A 43 18.58 9.96 0.48
C ILE A 43 19.40 8.68 0.61
N GLU A 44 19.23 7.99 1.75
CA GLU A 44 19.79 6.67 1.95
C GLU A 44 19.05 5.64 1.08
N LYS A 45 19.78 4.64 0.59
CA LYS A 45 19.21 3.58 -0.23
C LYS A 45 18.19 2.76 0.58
N ALA A 46 17.03 2.55 -0.02
CA ALA A 46 16.02 1.61 0.47
C ALA A 46 15.37 0.88 -0.71
N ASP A 47 14.74 -0.28 -0.44
CA ASP A 47 14.05 -1.06 -1.47
C ASP A 47 12.65 -0.52 -1.75
N PHE A 48 12.06 0.14 -0.75
CA PHE A 48 10.73 0.73 -0.84
C PHE A 48 10.71 2.14 -0.25
N PHE A 49 10.24 3.09 -1.04
CA PHE A 49 10.10 4.48 -0.63
C PHE A 49 8.63 4.91 -0.59
N VAL A 50 8.28 5.65 0.45
CA VAL A 50 7.03 6.40 0.51
C VAL A 50 7.39 7.88 0.60
N VAL A 51 6.97 8.67 -0.39
CA VAL A 51 7.34 10.08 -0.55
C VAL A 51 6.12 10.95 -0.29
N LEU A 52 6.18 11.80 0.73
CA LEU A 52 5.11 12.74 1.09
C LEU A 52 5.28 14.04 0.29
N GLY A 53 4.25 14.38 -0.48
CA GLY A 53 4.21 15.54 -1.36
C GLY A 53 4.74 15.23 -2.77
N ILE A 54 3.86 15.25 -3.77
CA ILE A 54 4.20 14.94 -5.17
C ILE A 54 4.69 16.18 -5.90
N GLY A 55 3.96 17.29 -5.78
CA GLY A 55 4.22 18.52 -6.50
C GLY A 55 4.34 18.32 -8.00
N SER A 56 5.32 18.98 -8.62
CA SER A 56 5.58 18.80 -10.06
C SER A 56 6.25 17.47 -10.42
N GLY A 57 6.60 16.62 -9.41
CA GLY A 57 7.16 15.29 -9.63
C GLY A 57 8.68 15.22 -9.80
N PHE A 58 9.41 16.34 -9.80
CA PHE A 58 10.86 16.37 -10.04
C PHE A 58 11.65 15.43 -9.11
N HIS A 59 11.42 15.53 -7.80
CA HIS A 59 12.15 14.73 -6.81
C HIS A 59 11.78 13.25 -6.87
N ILE A 60 10.51 12.91 -7.14
CA ILE A 60 10.08 11.51 -7.32
C ILE A 60 10.74 10.91 -8.57
N GLN A 61 10.78 11.68 -9.68
CA GLN A 61 11.47 11.25 -10.88
C GLN A 61 12.95 10.99 -10.61
N LYS A 62 13.64 11.89 -9.89
CA LYS A 62 15.06 11.71 -9.54
C LYS A 62 15.29 10.53 -8.60
N ILE A 63 14.40 10.28 -7.63
CA ILE A 63 14.46 9.08 -6.79
C ILE A 63 14.34 7.82 -7.67
N ALA A 64 13.40 7.78 -8.61
CA ALA A 64 13.22 6.64 -9.50
C ALA A 64 14.42 6.40 -10.43
N GLU A 65 15.10 7.46 -10.87
CA GLU A 65 16.31 7.39 -11.68
C GLU A 65 17.53 6.89 -10.88
N ASN A 66 17.68 7.34 -9.64
CA ASN A 66 18.81 6.93 -8.77
C ASN A 66 18.62 5.55 -8.13
N PHE A 67 17.37 5.14 -7.91
CA PHE A 67 17.01 3.86 -7.30
C PHE A 67 16.07 3.06 -8.20
N PRO A 68 16.51 2.60 -9.37
CA PRO A 68 15.64 1.98 -10.39
C PRO A 68 15.00 0.67 -9.94
N ASN A 69 15.60 -0.03 -8.97
CA ASN A 69 15.09 -1.29 -8.43
C ASN A 69 14.17 -1.10 -7.22
N SER A 70 14.04 0.12 -6.73
CA SER A 70 13.18 0.42 -5.59
C SER A 70 11.76 0.70 -6.04
N LYS A 71 10.78 0.26 -5.26
CA LYS A 71 9.38 0.64 -5.45
C LYS A 71 9.13 1.97 -4.74
N ILE A 72 8.39 2.86 -5.37
CA ILE A 72 8.13 4.21 -4.88
C ILE A 72 6.62 4.46 -4.86
N ILE A 73 6.10 4.91 -3.72
CA ILE A 73 4.74 5.47 -3.62
C ILE A 73 4.86 6.96 -3.32
N GLY A 74 4.41 7.79 -4.27
CA GLY A 74 4.24 9.22 -4.07
C GLY A 74 2.85 9.52 -3.53
N ILE A 75 2.76 10.25 -2.42
CA ILE A 75 1.51 10.58 -1.75
C ILE A 75 1.22 12.06 -1.86
N GLU A 76 -0.01 12.37 -2.29
CA GLU A 76 -0.58 13.70 -2.19
C GLU A 76 -1.79 13.68 -1.24
N GLY A 77 -2.22 14.86 -0.77
CA GLY A 77 -3.33 14.94 0.18
C GLY A 77 -4.64 14.41 -0.42
N PHE A 78 -5.00 14.88 -1.60
CA PHE A 78 -6.30 14.65 -2.20
C PHE A 78 -6.20 14.25 -3.68
N ASP A 79 -7.19 13.49 -4.17
CA ASP A 79 -7.26 13.09 -5.58
C ASP A 79 -7.37 14.32 -6.51
N GLU A 80 -8.07 15.37 -6.08
CA GLU A 80 -8.23 16.63 -6.82
C GLU A 80 -6.90 17.38 -7.01
N ASP A 81 -6.01 17.29 -6.02
CA ASP A 81 -4.67 17.88 -6.12
C ASP A 81 -3.78 17.08 -7.07
N ILE A 82 -3.89 15.76 -7.08
CA ILE A 82 -3.19 14.89 -8.04
C ILE A 82 -3.59 15.24 -9.48
N GLU A 83 -4.88 15.34 -9.76
CA GLU A 83 -5.39 15.72 -11.09
C GLU A 83 -4.92 17.12 -11.51
N PHE A 84 -4.91 18.05 -10.57
CA PHE A 84 -4.40 19.41 -10.81
C PHE A 84 -2.91 19.40 -11.13
N LEU A 85 -2.11 18.62 -10.39
CA LEU A 85 -0.66 18.51 -10.61
C LEU A 85 -0.36 17.87 -11.97
N LYS A 86 -1.03 16.78 -12.32
CA LYS A 86 -0.88 16.11 -13.63
C LYS A 86 -1.26 17.00 -14.80
N SER A 87 -2.33 17.77 -14.66
CA SER A 87 -2.81 18.68 -15.72
C SER A 87 -1.83 19.83 -16.02
N ASN A 88 -0.99 20.19 -15.04
CA ASN A 88 -0.09 21.34 -15.15
C ASN A 88 1.41 20.95 -15.20
N SER A 89 1.75 19.70 -14.91
CA SER A 89 3.12 19.18 -14.98
C SER A 89 3.20 17.89 -15.78
N LYS A 90 3.84 17.95 -16.94
CA LYS A 90 4.13 16.77 -17.77
C LYS A 90 4.98 15.72 -17.02
N ILE A 91 5.88 16.19 -16.14
CA ILE A 91 6.71 15.29 -15.33
C ILE A 91 5.83 14.52 -14.36
N CYS A 92 4.94 15.20 -13.63
CA CYS A 92 3.99 14.55 -12.73
C CYS A 92 3.09 13.55 -13.48
N ALA A 93 2.55 13.94 -14.64
CA ALA A 93 1.73 13.05 -15.47
C ALA A 93 2.49 11.79 -15.94
N ASN A 94 3.77 11.93 -16.26
CA ASN A 94 4.60 10.82 -16.74
C ASN A 94 5.10 9.89 -15.63
N LEU A 95 4.96 10.23 -14.35
CA LEU A 95 5.37 9.35 -13.25
C LEU A 95 4.62 8.01 -13.26
N GLU A 96 3.35 8.01 -13.65
CA GLU A 96 2.55 6.78 -13.72
C GLU A 96 2.99 5.81 -14.84
N ASN A 97 3.76 6.29 -15.82
CA ASN A 97 4.33 5.44 -16.87
C ASN A 97 5.57 4.65 -16.40
N LYS A 98 6.08 4.95 -15.20
CA LYS A 98 7.20 4.22 -14.61
C LYS A 98 6.69 3.03 -13.81
N GLU A 99 7.09 1.81 -14.14
CA GLU A 99 6.65 0.57 -13.48
C GLU A 99 6.92 0.55 -11.98
N ASN A 100 7.98 1.23 -11.54
CA ASN A 100 8.38 1.27 -10.14
C ASN A 100 7.76 2.42 -9.35
N VAL A 101 6.95 3.29 -9.96
CA VAL A 101 6.30 4.43 -9.30
C VAL A 101 4.78 4.25 -9.25
N VAL A 102 4.20 4.55 -8.11
CA VAL A 102 2.74 4.64 -7.89
C VAL A 102 2.44 5.99 -7.27
N ILE A 103 1.40 6.65 -7.75
CA ILE A 103 0.90 7.91 -7.18
C ILE A 103 -0.47 7.65 -6.55
N CYS A 104 -0.68 8.12 -5.34
CA CYS A 104 -1.98 8.03 -4.68
C CYS A 104 -2.25 9.19 -3.72
N SER A 105 -3.53 9.39 -3.41
CA SER A 105 -3.96 10.26 -2.32
C SER A 105 -3.88 9.57 -0.96
N GLU A 106 -3.94 10.34 0.13
CA GLU A 106 -4.03 9.82 1.51
C GLU A 106 -5.08 8.71 1.62
N LYS A 107 -6.24 8.93 1.05
CA LYS A 107 -7.38 7.97 1.10
C LYS A 107 -7.03 6.59 0.55
N LYS A 108 -6.15 6.51 -0.45
CA LYS A 108 -5.76 5.26 -1.13
C LYS A 108 -4.44 4.68 -0.61
N LEU A 109 -3.81 5.33 0.37
CA LEU A 109 -2.50 4.96 0.88
C LEU A 109 -2.43 3.54 1.41
N THR A 110 -3.33 3.18 2.34
CA THR A 110 -3.35 1.84 2.97
C THR A 110 -3.52 0.74 1.94
N GLU A 111 -4.44 0.92 0.98
CA GLU A 111 -4.66 -0.04 -0.10
C GLU A 111 -3.39 -0.22 -0.95
N ASN A 112 -2.74 0.88 -1.34
CA ASN A 112 -1.54 0.83 -2.15
C ASN A 112 -0.34 0.23 -1.39
N LEU A 113 -0.19 0.52 -0.09
CA LEU A 113 0.83 -0.13 0.73
C LEU A 113 0.61 -1.64 0.82
N CYS A 114 -0.62 -2.08 1.13
CA CYS A 114 -0.96 -3.51 1.18
C CYS A 114 -0.73 -4.23 -0.16
N LYS A 115 -0.96 -3.52 -1.27
CA LYS A 115 -0.81 -4.08 -2.63
C LYS A 115 0.64 -4.18 -3.08
N HIS A 116 1.46 -3.20 -2.74
CA HIS A 116 2.78 -3.04 -3.35
C HIS A 116 3.96 -3.33 -2.43
N TRP A 117 3.80 -3.21 -1.11
CA TRP A 117 4.88 -3.51 -0.19
C TRP A 117 4.81 -4.95 0.31
N ILE A 118 5.76 -5.74 -0.14
CA ILE A 118 5.94 -7.15 0.27
C ILE A 118 7.28 -7.23 1.00
N PRO A 119 7.31 -7.43 2.33
CA PRO A 119 8.55 -7.41 3.12
C PRO A 119 9.65 -8.39 2.65
N ALA A 120 9.24 -9.52 2.04
CA ALA A 120 10.19 -10.47 1.45
C ALA A 120 10.92 -9.95 0.21
N ILE A 121 10.30 -9.05 -0.54
CA ILE A 121 10.85 -8.49 -1.79
C ILE A 121 11.52 -7.15 -1.51
N TYR A 122 10.93 -6.36 -0.62
CA TYR A 122 11.38 -5.02 -0.26
C TYR A 122 11.67 -4.97 1.26
N PRO A 123 12.80 -5.53 1.73
CA PRO A 123 13.14 -5.62 3.14
C PRO A 123 13.43 -4.28 3.80
N SER A 124 13.94 -3.30 3.05
CA SER A 124 14.20 -1.96 3.58
C SER A 124 13.12 -0.98 3.13
N PHE A 125 12.55 -0.25 4.09
CA PHE A 125 11.45 0.70 3.92
C PHE A 125 11.86 2.08 4.43
N SER A 126 11.64 3.12 3.62
CA SER A 126 11.98 4.49 3.99
C SER A 126 10.83 5.46 3.68
N ILE A 127 10.60 6.40 4.58
CA ILE A 127 9.66 7.51 4.41
C ILE A 127 10.47 8.76 4.10
N ILE A 128 10.13 9.42 2.99
CA ILE A 128 10.76 10.65 2.54
C ILE A 128 9.75 11.78 2.70
N GLU A 129 10.06 12.73 3.56
CA GLU A 129 9.25 13.93 3.78
C GLU A 129 9.75 15.06 2.88
N TYR A 130 8.94 15.47 1.89
CA TYR A 130 9.27 16.68 1.16
C TYR A 130 8.98 17.89 2.04
N ARG A 131 10.04 18.48 2.56
CA ARG A 131 10.04 19.42 3.68
C ARG A 131 9.02 20.56 3.56
N ILE A 132 8.94 21.18 2.38
CA ILE A 132 8.06 22.32 2.15
C ILE A 132 6.60 21.86 2.19
N TRP A 133 6.28 20.73 1.56
CA TRP A 133 4.95 20.17 1.56
C TRP A 133 4.48 19.80 2.97
N CYS A 134 5.32 19.13 3.74
CA CYS A 134 5.01 18.76 5.11
C CYS A 134 4.82 19.99 6.02
N ALA A 135 5.62 21.03 5.83
CA ALA A 135 5.50 22.28 6.60
C ALA A 135 4.19 23.04 6.30
N GLU A 136 3.71 23.01 5.05
CA GLU A 136 2.45 23.65 4.66
C GLU A 136 1.21 22.80 5.05
N ASN A 137 1.38 21.50 5.31
CA ASN A 137 0.31 20.54 5.54
C ASN A 137 0.57 19.69 6.79
N LEU A 138 0.98 20.30 7.91
CA LEU A 138 1.45 19.59 9.12
C LEU A 138 0.49 18.50 9.59
N ASN A 139 -0.78 18.83 9.81
CA ASN A 139 -1.76 17.87 10.32
C ASN A 139 -1.98 16.71 9.36
N LEU A 140 -1.98 16.97 8.06
CA LEU A 140 -2.12 15.97 7.02
C LEU A 140 -0.88 15.07 6.95
N ALA A 141 0.32 15.64 7.01
CA ALA A 141 1.57 14.89 7.03
C ALA A 141 1.64 13.95 8.26
N GLU A 142 1.22 14.42 9.44
CA GLU A 142 1.16 13.58 10.65
C GLU A 142 0.12 12.45 10.52
N SER A 143 -1.06 12.73 9.95
CA SER A 143 -2.09 11.72 9.65
C SER A 143 -1.54 10.63 8.72
N ILE A 144 -0.89 11.03 7.63
CA ILE A 144 -0.28 10.13 6.66
C ILE A 144 0.81 9.27 7.33
N LYS A 145 1.72 9.87 8.09
CA LYS A 145 2.78 9.13 8.81
C LYS A 145 2.20 8.10 9.79
N LYS A 146 1.17 8.47 10.52
CA LYS A 146 0.46 7.55 11.41
C LYS A 146 -0.15 6.38 10.64
N SER A 147 -0.85 6.65 9.55
CA SER A 147 -1.45 5.62 8.68
C SER A 147 -0.40 4.68 8.08
N ILE A 148 0.76 5.22 7.66
CA ILE A 148 1.89 4.41 7.17
C ILE A 148 2.36 3.47 8.28
N LYS A 149 2.63 4.00 9.48
CA LYS A 149 3.13 3.22 10.61
C LYS A 149 2.19 2.07 10.95
N GLU A 150 0.90 2.36 11.15
CA GLU A 150 -0.12 1.35 11.47
C GLU A 150 -0.23 0.27 10.39
N THR A 151 -0.17 0.66 9.11
CA THR A 151 -0.24 -0.26 7.97
C THR A 151 1.01 -1.14 7.88
N VAL A 152 2.20 -0.56 8.05
CA VAL A 152 3.47 -1.28 8.03
C VAL A 152 3.55 -2.29 9.19
N GLU A 153 3.15 -1.90 10.40
CA GLU A 153 3.09 -2.80 11.56
C GLU A 153 2.15 -3.98 11.30
N LYS A 154 0.97 -3.73 10.74
CA LYS A 154 0.01 -4.78 10.38
C LYS A 154 0.56 -5.75 9.33
N ILE A 155 1.12 -5.24 8.22
CA ILE A 155 1.69 -6.08 7.15
C ILE A 155 2.86 -6.91 7.71
N SER A 156 3.71 -6.31 8.54
CA SER A 156 4.86 -6.99 9.16
C SER A 156 4.42 -8.12 10.10
N ALA A 157 3.37 -7.89 10.88
CA ALA A 157 2.80 -8.90 11.76
C ALA A 157 2.23 -10.08 10.95
N ASP A 158 1.41 -9.81 9.95
CA ASP A 158 0.85 -10.83 9.05
C ASP A 158 1.94 -11.62 8.34
N TYR A 159 2.99 -10.94 7.86
CA TYR A 159 4.12 -11.59 7.22
C TYR A 159 4.90 -12.51 8.18
N SER A 160 5.13 -12.08 9.43
CA SER A 160 5.79 -12.89 10.45
C SER A 160 5.03 -14.18 10.74
N VAL A 161 3.70 -14.14 10.81
CA VAL A 161 2.85 -15.32 10.94
C VAL A 161 3.00 -16.26 9.74
N GLN A 162 2.98 -15.71 8.51
CA GLN A 162 3.16 -16.51 7.29
C GLN A 162 4.53 -17.19 7.24
N VAL A 163 5.59 -16.50 7.62
CA VAL A 163 6.96 -17.06 7.67
C VAL A 163 7.03 -18.21 8.68
N HIS A 164 6.44 -18.01 9.88
CA HIS A 164 6.47 -19.04 10.93
C HIS A 164 5.65 -20.29 10.57
N PHE A 165 4.44 -20.12 10.09
CA PHE A 165 3.51 -21.22 9.82
C PHE A 165 3.51 -21.73 8.38
N GLY A 166 4.13 -21.03 7.44
CA GLY A 166 4.04 -21.33 6.02
C GLY A 166 4.49 -22.74 5.65
N LYS A 167 5.56 -23.24 6.29
CA LYS A 167 6.03 -24.62 6.08
C LYS A 167 5.00 -25.64 6.58
N ILE A 168 4.37 -25.38 7.73
CA ILE A 168 3.35 -26.26 8.32
C ILE A 168 2.12 -26.26 7.42
N TRP A 169 1.67 -25.10 6.95
CA TRP A 169 0.53 -24.99 6.04
C TRP A 169 0.79 -25.72 4.71
N MET A 170 1.96 -25.52 4.11
CA MET A 170 2.34 -26.22 2.87
C MET A 170 2.33 -27.73 3.07
N HIS A 171 2.91 -28.24 4.15
CA HIS A 171 2.89 -29.66 4.49
C HIS A 171 1.46 -30.19 4.63
N ASN A 172 0.60 -29.48 5.34
CA ASN A 172 -0.80 -29.82 5.51
C ASN A 172 -1.56 -29.84 4.17
N ILE A 173 -1.32 -28.84 3.30
CA ILE A 173 -1.92 -28.80 1.96
C ILE A 173 -1.51 -30.03 1.15
N LEU A 174 -0.22 -30.35 1.10
CA LEU A 174 0.28 -31.51 0.35
C LEU A 174 -0.27 -32.84 0.90
N ASN A 175 -0.37 -32.99 2.21
CA ASN A 175 -0.97 -34.20 2.81
C ASN A 175 -2.46 -34.26 2.50
N ASN A 176 -3.19 -33.16 2.60
CA ASN A 176 -4.61 -33.12 2.28
C ASN A 176 -4.89 -33.44 0.81
N LEU A 177 -4.02 -33.00 -0.11
CA LEU A 177 -4.13 -33.35 -1.53
C LEU A 177 -4.05 -34.86 -1.77
N LYS A 178 -3.16 -35.60 -1.05
CA LYS A 178 -3.09 -37.05 -1.13
C LYS A 178 -4.40 -37.71 -0.65
N HIS A 179 -4.99 -37.19 0.39
CA HIS A 179 -6.28 -37.67 0.90
C HIS A 179 -7.43 -37.33 -0.05
N ASN A 180 -7.46 -36.09 -0.58
CA ASN A 180 -8.47 -35.67 -1.54
C ASN A 180 -8.44 -36.50 -2.82
N ALA A 181 -7.27 -36.84 -3.35
CA ALA A 181 -7.15 -37.67 -4.55
C ALA A 181 -7.78 -39.07 -4.33
N LYS A 182 -7.83 -39.56 -3.08
CA LYS A 182 -8.38 -40.90 -2.73
C LYS A 182 -9.84 -40.85 -2.27
N TYR A 183 -10.25 -39.77 -1.63
CA TYR A 183 -11.53 -39.71 -0.90
C TYR A 183 -12.40 -38.50 -1.27
N SER A 184 -12.00 -37.66 -2.25
CA SER A 184 -12.78 -36.49 -2.60
C SER A 184 -14.11 -36.88 -3.23
N ILE A 185 -15.16 -36.31 -2.67
CA ILE A 185 -16.50 -36.33 -3.23
C ILE A 185 -16.72 -34.93 -3.82
N SER A 186 -17.15 -34.85 -5.07
CA SER A 186 -17.53 -33.56 -5.64
C SER A 186 -18.75 -32.98 -4.90
N PHE A 187 -18.82 -31.68 -4.77
CA PHE A 187 -20.00 -31.04 -4.17
C PHE A 187 -21.30 -31.43 -4.89
N SER A 188 -21.23 -31.71 -6.20
CA SER A 188 -22.32 -32.21 -7.03
C SER A 188 -22.78 -33.59 -6.64
N ASP A 189 -21.93 -34.41 -6.00
CA ASP A 189 -22.23 -35.78 -5.65
C ASP A 189 -22.90 -35.90 -4.25
N ILE A 190 -22.93 -34.77 -3.51
CA ILE A 190 -23.59 -34.72 -2.19
C ILE A 190 -25.10 -34.64 -2.36
N LYS A 191 -25.76 -35.75 -2.19
CA LYS A 191 -27.23 -35.81 -2.16
C LYS A 191 -27.73 -35.28 -0.83
N ILE A 192 -28.21 -34.06 -0.80
CA ILE A 192 -28.83 -33.46 0.39
C ILE A 192 -30.25 -34.03 0.53
N ASN A 193 -30.47 -34.82 1.56
CA ASN A 193 -31.83 -35.27 1.92
C ASN A 193 -32.55 -34.12 2.65
N LYS A 194 -33.47 -33.44 1.97
CA LYS A 194 -34.23 -32.28 2.51
C LYS A 194 -35.05 -32.58 3.75
N ASN A 195 -35.27 -33.88 4.05
CA ASN A 195 -36.05 -34.33 5.22
C ASN A 195 -35.15 -34.60 6.44
N LYS A 196 -33.81 -34.47 6.31
CA LYS A 196 -32.89 -34.65 7.43
C LYS A 196 -32.46 -33.31 8.01
N LYS A 197 -32.31 -33.27 9.33
CA LYS A 197 -31.75 -32.11 10.05
C LYS A 197 -30.24 -32.11 9.89
N ALA A 198 -29.68 -30.94 9.62
CA ALA A 198 -28.22 -30.73 9.62
C ALA A 198 -27.76 -30.15 10.97
N ILE A 199 -26.71 -30.72 11.51
CA ILE A 199 -26.06 -30.22 12.74
C ILE A 199 -24.70 -29.68 12.34
N VAL A 200 -24.48 -28.37 12.59
CA VAL A 200 -23.17 -27.74 12.42
C VAL A 200 -22.42 -27.81 13.74
N VAL A 201 -21.23 -28.39 13.71
CA VAL A 201 -20.39 -28.60 14.89
C VAL A 201 -19.09 -27.84 14.72
N ALA A 202 -18.72 -27.04 15.74
CA ALA A 202 -17.43 -26.33 15.80
C ALA A 202 -16.64 -26.82 17.02
N ALA A 203 -15.29 -26.78 16.91
CA ALA A 203 -14.38 -27.20 17.98
C ALA A 203 -14.29 -26.09 19.06
N GLY A 204 -15.37 -25.93 19.83
CA GLY A 204 -15.43 -25.00 20.97
C GLY A 204 -15.50 -25.75 22.31
N PRO A 205 -15.26 -25.09 23.46
CA PRO A 205 -15.31 -25.71 24.79
C PRO A 205 -16.63 -26.41 25.12
N SER A 206 -17.74 -25.95 24.56
CA SER A 206 -19.07 -26.53 24.73
C SER A 206 -19.27 -27.84 23.99
N LEU A 207 -18.41 -28.19 23.02
CA LEU A 207 -18.55 -29.42 22.25
C LEU A 207 -18.39 -30.66 23.13
N GLU A 208 -17.45 -30.62 24.06
CA GLU A 208 -17.16 -31.74 24.94
C GLU A 208 -18.41 -32.22 25.71
N SER A 209 -19.19 -31.26 26.24
CA SER A 209 -20.44 -31.55 26.95
C SER A 209 -21.59 -32.03 26.03
N LYS A 210 -21.45 -31.89 24.71
CA LYS A 210 -22.49 -32.26 23.72
C LYS A 210 -22.14 -33.52 22.90
N ILE A 211 -20.98 -34.12 23.11
CA ILE A 211 -20.53 -35.28 22.34
C ILE A 211 -21.55 -36.46 22.46
N GLN A 212 -22.06 -36.71 23.67
CA GLN A 212 -23.03 -37.78 23.87
C GLN A 212 -24.32 -37.53 23.11
N TYR A 213 -24.86 -36.32 23.15
CA TYR A 213 -26.03 -35.94 22.39
C TYR A 213 -25.81 -36.10 20.87
N LEU A 214 -24.65 -35.72 20.34
CA LEU A 214 -24.31 -35.89 18.94
C LEU A 214 -24.22 -37.34 18.51
N LYS A 215 -23.72 -38.23 19.40
CA LYS A 215 -23.68 -39.67 19.14
C LYS A 215 -25.08 -40.26 19.05
N GLU A 216 -25.98 -39.86 19.93
CA GLU A 216 -27.37 -40.32 19.93
C GLU A 216 -28.12 -39.87 18.67
N LYS A 217 -27.83 -38.65 18.18
CA LYS A 217 -28.49 -38.08 17.00
C LYS A 217 -27.86 -38.48 15.65
N ARG A 218 -26.77 -39.26 15.67
CA ARG A 218 -26.02 -39.62 14.46
C ARG A 218 -26.83 -40.36 13.40
N ASN A 219 -27.88 -41.10 13.82
CA ASN A 219 -28.66 -41.96 12.94
C ASN A 219 -30.05 -41.38 12.60
N GLU A 220 -30.39 -40.22 13.14
CA GLU A 220 -31.60 -39.47 12.76
C GLU A 220 -31.31 -38.56 11.54
#